data_20c05ee6e9526b3d5b3e018942310575
#
_entry.id   20c05ee6e9526b3d5b3e018942310575
#
_cell.length_a   1.000
_cell.length_b   1.000
_cell.length_c   1.000
_cell.angle_alpha   90.00
_cell.angle_beta   90.00
_cell.angle_gamma   90.00
#
_symmetry.space_group_name_H-M   'P 1'
#
loop_
_entity.id
_entity.type
_entity.pdbx_description
1 polymer ?
#
loop_
_entity_poly.entity_id
_entity_poly.type
_entity_poly.pdbx_seq_one_letter_code
_entity_poly.pdbx_strand_id
1 'polypeptide(L)'
;MVWSHKTEQLLVESHGLKHDEFDLIVQGLGREPNLTELGIFSAMWNEHCSYKSSKFWLKKLPTTGDRVVQGPGENAGVIDIDDGDVAVFKMESHNHPSYIEPYQGAATGVGGILRDIFTMGARPVANLNALRFGEPTHPKTRHLLTGVVEGIGGYGNCIGIPTVGGEVNFHPSYNGNILVNAMTVGIAKKEKIFYSAAAGIGNPVVYVGSKTGRDGIHGATMASAEFDDDSEDKKPTVQVGDPFTEKLLLEACLELMKEEAIIAIQDMGAAGLTSSSIEMASKGNVGLEIDLTKVPMRASNMTAYELMLSESQERMLMVLEPGKESMARNIFKKWDLEFEV
;
A
#
# COMPACT_ATOMS: atom_id res chain seq x y z
N MET A 1 -30.14 -6.93 6.87
CA MET A 1 -30.47 -8.35 6.57
C MET A 1 -29.91 -9.15 7.72
N VAL A 2 -30.75 -9.85 8.49
CA VAL A 2 -30.28 -10.80 9.50
C VAL A 2 -29.89 -12.06 8.76
N TRP A 3 -28.65 -12.44 8.86
CA TRP A 3 -28.08 -13.60 8.14
C TRP A 3 -28.50 -14.89 8.86
N SER A 4 -28.66 -16.00 8.13
CA SER A 4 -28.82 -17.28 8.79
C SER A 4 -27.47 -17.67 9.42
N HIS A 5 -27.48 -18.32 10.57
CA HIS A 5 -26.27 -18.71 11.31
C HIS A 5 -25.23 -19.47 10.43
N LYS A 6 -25.67 -20.27 9.47
CA LYS A 6 -24.81 -20.98 8.53
C LYS A 6 -24.22 -20.08 7.42
N THR A 7 -25.00 -19.10 6.96
CA THR A 7 -24.53 -18.12 5.95
C THR A 7 -23.53 -17.15 6.58
N GLU A 8 -23.76 -16.77 7.82
CA GLU A 8 -22.86 -15.93 8.63
C GLU A 8 -21.52 -16.61 8.83
N GLN A 9 -21.48 -17.86 9.25
CA GLN A 9 -20.27 -18.60 9.49
C GLN A 9 -19.42 -18.75 8.20
N LEU A 10 -20.03 -19.15 7.09
CA LEU A 10 -19.36 -19.29 5.80
C LEU A 10 -18.81 -17.94 5.29
N LEU A 11 -19.51 -16.86 5.57
CA LEU A 11 -19.09 -15.53 5.14
C LEU A 11 -17.91 -15.00 5.98
N VAL A 12 -17.93 -15.20 7.29
CA VAL A 12 -16.83 -14.85 8.20
C VAL A 12 -15.56 -15.62 7.80
N GLU A 13 -15.68 -16.94 7.59
CA GLU A 13 -14.58 -17.78 7.15
C GLU A 13 -14.02 -17.37 5.78
N SER A 14 -14.89 -17.05 4.81
CA SER A 14 -14.47 -16.59 3.48
C SER A 14 -13.76 -15.24 3.49
N HIS A 15 -13.93 -14.45 4.57
CA HIS A 15 -13.20 -13.21 4.81
C HIS A 15 -11.92 -13.40 5.62
N GLY A 16 -11.53 -14.65 5.93
CA GLY A 16 -10.31 -14.96 6.67
C GLY A 16 -10.34 -14.54 8.13
N LEU A 17 -11.52 -14.27 8.68
CA LEU A 17 -11.72 -13.92 10.10
C LEU A 17 -11.98 -15.19 10.92
N LYS A 18 -11.46 -15.22 12.14
CA LYS A 18 -11.78 -16.24 13.14
C LYS A 18 -13.06 -15.87 13.89
N HIS A 19 -13.71 -16.84 14.51
CA HIS A 19 -14.96 -16.60 15.26
C HIS A 19 -14.75 -15.63 16.42
N ASP A 20 -13.67 -15.75 17.16
CA ASP A 20 -13.33 -14.84 18.24
C ASP A 20 -13.05 -13.41 17.76
N GLU A 21 -12.48 -13.25 16.58
CA GLU A 21 -12.31 -11.95 15.94
C GLU A 21 -13.65 -11.34 15.51
N PHE A 22 -14.56 -12.16 14.99
CA PHE A 22 -15.91 -11.72 14.64
C PHE A 22 -16.72 -11.28 15.88
N ASP A 23 -16.62 -12.04 16.99
CA ASP A 23 -17.24 -11.67 18.25
C ASP A 23 -16.76 -10.31 18.76
N LEU A 24 -15.47 -10.00 18.62
CA LEU A 24 -14.91 -8.69 18.95
C LEU A 24 -15.46 -7.57 18.06
N ILE A 25 -15.67 -7.84 16.76
CA ILE A 25 -16.29 -6.89 15.84
C ILE A 25 -17.72 -6.56 16.29
N VAL A 26 -18.52 -7.59 16.55
CA VAL A 26 -19.90 -7.44 17.00
C VAL A 26 -19.96 -6.68 18.33
N GLN A 27 -19.09 -7.02 19.27
CA GLN A 27 -18.97 -6.30 20.54
C GLN A 27 -18.61 -4.83 20.36
N GLY A 28 -17.64 -4.53 19.47
CA GLY A 28 -17.18 -3.16 19.20
C GLY A 28 -18.25 -2.30 18.53
N LEU A 29 -19.02 -2.88 17.60
CA LEU A 29 -20.10 -2.20 16.89
C LEU A 29 -21.40 -2.13 17.70
N GLY A 30 -21.60 -3.02 18.67
CA GLY A 30 -22.87 -3.22 19.37
C GLY A 30 -23.97 -3.84 18.49
N ARG A 31 -23.61 -4.38 17.32
CA ARG A 31 -24.46 -5.04 16.34
C ARG A 31 -23.62 -5.88 15.35
N GLU A 32 -24.27 -6.71 14.57
CA GLU A 32 -23.61 -7.37 13.43
C GLU A 32 -23.13 -6.36 12.38
N PRO A 33 -21.94 -6.58 11.77
CA PRO A 33 -21.47 -5.77 10.67
C PRO A 33 -22.30 -6.00 9.40
N ASN A 34 -22.44 -5.00 8.55
CA ASN A 34 -22.87 -5.22 7.19
C ASN A 34 -21.70 -5.77 6.34
N LEU A 35 -21.96 -6.14 5.07
CA LEU A 35 -20.94 -6.74 4.20
C LEU A 35 -19.72 -5.83 3.99
N THR A 36 -19.94 -4.53 3.81
CA THR A 36 -18.84 -3.57 3.62
C THR A 36 -18.00 -3.44 4.89
N GLU A 37 -18.64 -3.35 6.04
CA GLU A 37 -17.95 -3.32 7.34
C GLU A 37 -17.17 -4.60 7.59
N LEU A 38 -17.76 -5.76 7.28
CA LEU A 38 -17.07 -7.06 7.41
C LEU A 38 -15.81 -7.10 6.54
N GLY A 39 -15.88 -6.64 5.29
CA GLY A 39 -14.73 -6.54 4.40
C GLY A 39 -13.65 -5.59 4.94
N ILE A 40 -14.03 -4.44 5.46
CA ILE A 40 -13.12 -3.49 6.09
C ILE A 40 -12.40 -4.13 7.30
N PHE A 41 -13.13 -4.78 8.20
CA PHE A 41 -12.54 -5.46 9.34
C PHE A 41 -11.64 -6.62 8.90
N SER A 42 -12.05 -7.43 7.91
CA SER A 42 -11.23 -8.49 7.34
C SER A 42 -9.89 -7.96 6.84
N ALA A 43 -9.90 -6.89 6.05
CA ALA A 43 -8.71 -6.26 5.52
C ALA A 43 -7.80 -5.73 6.63
N MET A 44 -8.35 -5.00 7.59
CA MET A 44 -7.56 -4.39 8.67
C MET A 44 -7.10 -5.37 9.74
N TRP A 45 -7.76 -6.53 9.88
CA TRP A 45 -7.42 -7.54 10.88
C TRP A 45 -6.56 -8.69 10.36
N ASN A 46 -6.25 -8.73 9.05
CA ASN A 46 -5.28 -9.70 8.55
C ASN A 46 -3.87 -9.41 9.07
N GLU A 47 -2.95 -10.36 8.97
CA GLU A 47 -1.57 -10.20 9.44
C GLU A 47 -0.84 -9.06 8.72
N HIS A 48 -1.12 -8.85 7.43
CA HIS A 48 -0.47 -7.83 6.61
C HIS A 48 -0.68 -6.41 7.16
N CYS A 49 -1.93 -6.06 7.52
CA CYS A 49 -2.27 -4.72 8.04
C CYS A 49 -2.11 -4.60 9.56
N SER A 50 -2.43 -5.67 10.33
CA SER A 50 -2.48 -5.60 11.79
C SER A 50 -1.19 -5.97 12.49
N TYR A 51 -0.32 -6.74 11.84
CA TYR A 51 0.88 -7.35 12.46
C TYR A 51 0.53 -8.15 13.73
N LYS A 52 -0.69 -8.73 13.79
CA LYS A 52 -1.23 -9.35 15.02
C LYS A 52 -0.35 -10.47 15.58
N SER A 53 0.35 -11.21 14.71
CA SER A 53 1.27 -12.28 15.12
C SER A 53 2.73 -11.81 15.24
N SER A 54 3.17 -10.91 14.36
CA SER A 54 4.57 -10.48 14.26
C SER A 54 4.95 -9.30 15.15
N LYS A 55 3.96 -8.48 15.57
CA LYS A 55 4.18 -7.25 16.36
C LYS A 55 5.02 -7.47 17.63
N PHE A 56 4.87 -8.62 18.29
CA PHE A 56 5.66 -8.98 19.47
C PHE A 56 7.15 -9.08 19.16
N TRP A 57 7.49 -9.64 17.98
CA TRP A 57 8.87 -9.80 17.54
C TRP A 57 9.45 -8.50 16.99
N LEU A 58 8.67 -7.76 16.21
CA LEU A 58 9.07 -6.47 15.65
C LEU A 58 9.49 -5.47 16.74
N LYS A 59 8.81 -5.46 17.88
CA LYS A 59 9.17 -4.61 19.03
C LYS A 59 10.53 -4.92 19.64
N LYS A 60 11.16 -6.04 19.32
CA LYS A 60 12.51 -6.41 19.80
C LYS A 60 13.63 -5.90 18.92
N LEU A 61 13.31 -5.41 17.71
CA LEU A 61 14.30 -4.83 16.82
C LEU A 61 14.73 -3.45 17.36
N PRO A 62 16.01 -3.10 17.23
CA PRO A 62 16.49 -1.76 17.59
C PRO A 62 15.97 -0.75 16.56
N THR A 63 15.11 0.15 17.00
CA THR A 63 14.44 1.14 16.14
C THR A 63 14.68 2.58 16.57
N THR A 64 15.58 2.78 17.53
CA THR A 64 15.92 4.09 18.09
C THR A 64 17.43 4.33 18.03
N GLY A 65 17.83 5.57 17.94
CA GLY A 65 19.24 6.00 17.93
C GLY A 65 19.35 7.48 17.61
N ASP A 66 20.51 8.08 17.83
CA ASP A 66 20.73 9.52 17.68
C ASP A 66 20.45 10.06 16.28
N ARG A 67 20.60 9.21 15.26
CA ARG A 67 20.33 9.56 13.86
C ARG A 67 18.91 9.22 13.40
N VAL A 68 18.11 8.51 14.20
CA VAL A 68 16.73 8.14 13.83
C VAL A 68 15.82 9.36 13.98
N VAL A 69 15.34 9.89 12.88
CA VAL A 69 14.36 10.98 12.84
C VAL A 69 12.94 10.42 12.93
N GLN A 70 12.68 9.32 12.18
CA GLN A 70 11.41 8.60 12.20
C GLN A 70 11.68 7.10 12.24
N GLY A 71 11.23 6.43 13.28
CA GLY A 71 11.18 4.98 13.41
C GLY A 71 9.88 4.40 12.86
N PRO A 72 9.55 3.12 13.21
CA PRO A 72 8.30 2.49 12.78
C PRO A 72 7.05 3.28 13.20
N GLY A 73 6.02 3.27 12.34
CA GLY A 73 4.73 3.92 12.59
C GLY A 73 4.30 4.90 11.50
N GLU A 74 5.19 5.25 10.58
CA GLU A 74 4.92 6.01 9.36
C GLU A 74 5.23 5.20 8.10
N ASN A 75 5.01 5.76 6.91
CA ASN A 75 5.18 5.08 5.64
C ASN A 75 6.60 4.58 5.40
N ALA A 76 7.60 5.32 5.90
CA ALA A 76 9.00 4.96 5.77
C ALA A 76 9.82 5.35 7.00
N GLY A 77 10.98 4.72 7.17
CA GLY A 77 11.99 5.12 8.13
C GLY A 77 12.77 6.34 7.65
N VAL A 78 13.20 7.21 8.58
CA VAL A 78 13.96 8.42 8.26
C VAL A 78 15.18 8.50 9.17
N ILE A 79 16.36 8.62 8.57
CA ILE A 79 17.62 8.82 9.29
C ILE A 79 18.33 10.10 8.86
N ASP A 80 18.92 10.77 9.83
CA ASP A 80 19.75 11.96 9.62
C ASP A 80 21.07 11.56 8.96
N ILE A 81 21.42 12.20 7.85
CA ILE A 81 22.66 11.99 7.11
C ILE A 81 23.57 13.22 7.11
N ASP A 82 23.35 14.11 8.07
CA ASP A 82 24.03 15.39 8.29
C ASP A 82 23.62 16.49 7.27
N ASP A 83 24.14 17.71 7.44
CA ASP A 83 23.90 18.89 6.61
C ASP A 83 22.41 19.28 6.40
N GLY A 84 21.51 18.83 7.32
CA GLY A 84 20.07 19.06 7.26
C GLY A 84 19.36 18.17 6.26
N ASP A 85 20.05 17.18 5.70
CA ASP A 85 19.49 16.17 4.81
C ASP A 85 19.16 14.89 5.58
N VAL A 86 18.15 14.16 5.07
CA VAL A 86 17.75 12.87 5.59
C VAL A 86 17.62 11.84 4.46
N ALA A 87 17.96 10.60 4.78
CA ALA A 87 17.61 9.46 3.95
C ALA A 87 16.28 8.88 4.44
N VAL A 88 15.35 8.75 3.53
CA VAL A 88 14.04 8.13 3.72
C VAL A 88 14.06 6.78 3.01
N PHE A 89 13.73 5.70 3.70
CA PHE A 89 13.85 4.37 3.13
C PHE A 89 12.78 3.42 3.66
N LYS A 90 12.39 2.50 2.81
CA LYS A 90 11.51 1.37 3.15
C LYS A 90 11.92 0.15 2.35
N MET A 91 11.77 -1.01 2.96
CA MET A 91 11.84 -2.31 2.29
C MET A 91 10.56 -3.08 2.60
N GLU A 92 10.00 -3.69 1.59
CA GLU A 92 8.79 -4.50 1.70
C GLU A 92 8.89 -5.75 0.83
N SER A 93 8.22 -6.83 1.25
CA SER A 93 8.14 -8.07 0.49
C SER A 93 6.86 -8.11 -0.33
N HIS A 94 6.97 -8.55 -1.60
CA HIS A 94 5.84 -8.75 -2.50
C HIS A 94 5.89 -10.18 -3.10
N ASN A 95 5.90 -11.18 -2.21
CA ASN A 95 6.22 -12.57 -2.54
C ASN A 95 5.11 -13.29 -3.29
N HIS A 96 3.92 -13.43 -2.67
CA HIS A 96 2.78 -14.14 -3.23
C HIS A 96 2.33 -13.59 -4.58
N PRO A 97 2.13 -12.26 -4.73
CA PRO A 97 1.79 -11.68 -6.03
C PRO A 97 2.84 -11.98 -7.10
N SER A 98 4.13 -11.93 -6.75
CA SER A 98 5.24 -12.22 -7.69
C SER A 98 5.35 -13.70 -8.06
N TYR A 99 4.86 -14.61 -7.23
CA TYR A 99 4.79 -16.02 -7.58
C TYR A 99 3.64 -16.33 -8.56
N ILE A 100 2.52 -15.61 -8.40
CA ILE A 100 1.30 -15.79 -9.23
C ILE A 100 1.48 -15.09 -10.58
N GLU A 101 1.86 -13.83 -10.59
CA GLU A 101 2.11 -12.99 -11.75
C GLU A 101 3.45 -12.25 -11.59
N PRO A 102 4.57 -12.88 -11.98
CA PRO A 102 5.90 -12.41 -11.58
C PRO A 102 6.23 -11.00 -12.07
N TYR A 103 5.77 -10.62 -13.26
CA TYR A 103 5.98 -9.27 -13.77
C TYR A 103 5.18 -8.24 -12.96
N GLN A 104 3.87 -8.41 -12.86
CA GLN A 104 2.99 -7.45 -12.17
C GLN A 104 3.23 -7.43 -10.66
N GLY A 105 3.42 -8.60 -10.05
CA GLY A 105 3.71 -8.69 -8.63
C GLY A 105 5.01 -7.96 -8.25
N ALA A 106 6.06 -8.13 -9.01
CA ALA A 106 7.33 -7.44 -8.74
C ALA A 106 7.27 -5.95 -9.09
N ALA A 107 6.59 -5.58 -10.19
CA ALA A 107 6.36 -4.20 -10.59
C ALA A 107 5.62 -3.41 -9.49
N THR A 108 4.51 -3.95 -8.98
CA THR A 108 3.74 -3.31 -7.91
C THR A 108 4.46 -3.30 -6.57
N GLY A 109 5.32 -4.28 -6.31
CA GLY A 109 6.23 -4.26 -5.16
C GLY A 109 7.17 -3.05 -5.19
N VAL A 110 7.74 -2.73 -6.35
CA VAL A 110 8.57 -1.52 -6.53
C VAL A 110 7.71 -0.25 -6.43
N GLY A 111 6.55 -0.21 -7.09
CA GLY A 111 5.66 0.95 -7.06
C GLY A 111 5.19 1.32 -5.66
N GLY A 112 4.75 0.34 -4.87
CA GLY A 112 4.29 0.58 -3.49
C GLY A 112 5.36 1.26 -2.63
N ILE A 113 6.61 0.80 -2.72
CA ILE A 113 7.70 1.37 -1.92
C ILE A 113 8.12 2.75 -2.40
N LEU A 114 8.08 3.00 -3.71
CA LEU A 114 8.31 4.33 -4.25
C LEU A 114 7.29 5.32 -3.71
N ARG A 115 6.00 4.94 -3.65
CA ARG A 115 4.94 5.76 -3.07
C ARG A 115 5.19 6.08 -1.61
N ASP A 116 5.56 5.11 -0.80
CA ASP A 116 5.89 5.31 0.61
C ASP A 116 7.00 6.36 0.81
N ILE A 117 8.00 6.37 -0.07
CA ILE A 117 9.11 7.33 0.00
C ILE A 117 8.64 8.75 -0.32
N PHE A 118 7.94 8.94 -1.45
CA PHE A 118 7.51 10.31 -1.79
C PHE A 118 6.32 10.79 -0.97
N THR A 119 5.52 9.90 -0.36
CA THR A 119 4.53 10.24 0.66
C THR A 119 5.17 10.98 1.85
N MET A 120 6.39 10.59 2.22
CA MET A 120 7.18 11.28 3.27
C MET A 120 7.84 12.59 2.80
N GLY A 121 7.61 13.03 1.56
CA GLY A 121 8.22 14.25 1.00
C GLY A 121 9.62 14.04 0.40
N ALA A 122 10.11 12.81 0.35
CA ALA A 122 11.42 12.51 -0.21
C ALA A 122 11.34 12.19 -1.70
N ARG A 123 12.32 12.67 -2.45
CA ARG A 123 12.50 12.23 -3.84
C ARG A 123 13.21 10.88 -3.87
N PRO A 124 12.59 9.81 -4.39
CA PRO A 124 13.29 8.54 -4.60
C PRO A 124 14.50 8.71 -5.51
N VAL A 125 15.62 8.09 -5.16
CA VAL A 125 16.88 8.19 -5.91
C VAL A 125 17.51 6.85 -6.24
N ALA A 126 17.15 5.78 -5.52
CA ALA A 126 17.74 4.46 -5.70
C ALA A 126 16.80 3.35 -5.27
N ASN A 127 16.76 2.26 -6.05
CA ASN A 127 16.15 1.00 -5.71
C ASN A 127 17.21 -0.06 -5.42
N LEU A 128 16.89 -0.98 -4.50
CA LEU A 128 17.66 -2.17 -4.17
C LEU A 128 16.71 -3.34 -4.02
N ASN A 129 17.19 -4.57 -4.26
CA ASN A 129 16.31 -5.73 -4.14
C ASN A 129 17.04 -6.90 -3.46
N ALA A 130 16.31 -7.69 -2.67
CA ALA A 130 16.81 -8.95 -2.15
C ALA A 130 15.87 -10.07 -2.63
N LEU A 131 16.35 -10.87 -3.59
CA LEU A 131 15.56 -11.86 -4.30
C LEU A 131 15.98 -13.27 -3.93
N ARG A 132 15.00 -14.16 -3.73
CA ARG A 132 15.21 -15.58 -3.44
C ARG A 132 14.34 -16.41 -4.37
N PHE A 133 14.98 -17.33 -5.10
CA PHE A 133 14.32 -18.23 -6.03
C PHE A 133 14.61 -19.70 -5.69
N GLY A 134 13.79 -20.59 -6.21
CA GLY A 134 14.00 -22.01 -6.16
C GLY A 134 15.29 -22.42 -6.88
N GLU A 135 15.59 -23.73 -6.88
CA GLU A 135 16.74 -24.26 -7.60
C GLU A 135 16.75 -23.84 -9.08
N PRO A 136 17.90 -23.52 -9.68
CA PRO A 136 17.98 -23.15 -11.10
C PRO A 136 17.38 -24.19 -12.07
N THR A 137 17.38 -25.46 -11.65
CA THR A 137 16.81 -26.60 -12.41
C THR A 137 15.31 -26.80 -12.20
N HIS A 138 14.69 -26.13 -11.23
CA HIS A 138 13.27 -26.25 -10.97
C HIS A 138 12.45 -25.63 -12.13
N PRO A 139 11.40 -26.29 -12.63
CA PRO A 139 10.70 -25.87 -13.87
C PRO A 139 10.17 -24.42 -13.86
N LYS A 140 9.73 -23.91 -12.72
CA LYS A 140 9.19 -22.54 -12.61
C LYS A 140 10.27 -21.47 -12.43
N THR A 141 11.47 -21.79 -11.96
CA THR A 141 12.46 -20.79 -11.54
C THR A 141 12.83 -19.82 -12.65
N ARG A 142 13.05 -20.32 -13.89
CA ARG A 142 13.38 -19.43 -15.01
C ARG A 142 12.27 -18.42 -15.32
N HIS A 143 11.03 -18.89 -15.35
CA HIS A 143 9.86 -18.04 -15.60
C HIS A 143 9.71 -16.96 -14.52
N LEU A 144 9.77 -17.37 -13.25
CA LEU A 144 9.67 -16.47 -12.10
C LEU A 144 10.79 -15.43 -12.09
N LEU A 145 12.04 -15.86 -12.27
CA LEU A 145 13.20 -14.95 -12.33
C LEU A 145 13.07 -13.92 -13.47
N THR A 146 12.72 -14.38 -14.66
CA THR A 146 12.58 -13.48 -15.82
C THR A 146 11.48 -12.44 -15.56
N GLY A 147 10.29 -12.86 -15.16
CA GLY A 147 9.17 -11.94 -14.91
C GLY A 147 9.44 -10.96 -13.79
N VAL A 148 10.04 -11.41 -12.69
CA VAL A 148 10.41 -10.54 -11.55
C VAL A 148 11.43 -9.48 -11.98
N VAL A 149 12.49 -9.87 -12.67
CA VAL A 149 13.52 -8.93 -13.12
C VAL A 149 12.95 -7.92 -14.14
N GLU A 150 12.13 -8.39 -15.07
CA GLU A 150 11.45 -7.53 -16.05
C GLU A 150 10.47 -6.57 -15.38
N GLY A 151 9.71 -7.02 -14.38
CA GLY A 151 8.78 -6.18 -13.63
C GLY A 151 9.49 -5.07 -12.83
N ILE A 152 10.54 -5.42 -12.09
CA ILE A 152 11.39 -4.46 -11.36
C ILE A 152 12.02 -3.45 -12.32
N GLY A 153 12.65 -3.96 -13.40
CA GLY A 153 13.32 -3.11 -14.37
C GLY A 153 12.36 -2.23 -15.16
N GLY A 154 11.23 -2.76 -15.58
CA GLY A 154 10.20 -2.02 -16.33
C GLY A 154 9.63 -0.85 -15.50
N TYR A 155 9.32 -1.10 -14.24
CA TYR A 155 8.82 -0.04 -13.34
C TYR A 155 9.88 1.02 -13.06
N GLY A 156 11.08 0.60 -12.64
CA GLY A 156 12.18 1.52 -12.33
C GLY A 156 12.61 2.36 -13.51
N ASN A 157 12.70 1.77 -14.71
CA ASN A 157 13.05 2.49 -15.95
C ASN A 157 12.00 3.55 -16.32
N CYS A 158 10.72 3.23 -16.22
CA CYS A 158 9.66 4.16 -16.58
C CYS A 158 9.63 5.35 -15.62
N ILE A 159 9.71 5.10 -14.31
CA ILE A 159 9.70 6.18 -13.31
C ILE A 159 11.03 6.94 -13.25
N GLY A 160 12.12 6.36 -13.77
CA GLY A 160 13.43 6.96 -13.83
C GLY A 160 14.28 6.78 -12.57
N ILE A 161 14.03 5.72 -11.79
CA ILE A 161 14.77 5.40 -10.56
C ILE A 161 15.60 4.13 -10.80
N PRO A 162 16.95 4.20 -10.74
CA PRO A 162 17.80 3.07 -11.02
C PRO A 162 17.83 2.05 -9.88
N THR A 163 17.91 0.76 -10.21
CA THR A 163 18.34 -0.27 -9.25
C THR A 163 19.86 -0.23 -9.16
N VAL A 164 20.40 0.10 -7.98
CA VAL A 164 21.84 0.34 -7.77
C VAL A 164 22.52 -0.78 -6.99
N GLY A 165 21.76 -1.72 -6.43
CA GLY A 165 22.31 -2.82 -5.65
C GLY A 165 21.27 -3.86 -5.30
N GLY A 166 21.73 -4.87 -4.55
CA GLY A 166 20.87 -5.96 -4.08
C GLY A 166 21.56 -7.32 -4.18
N GLU A 167 20.78 -8.38 -4.04
CA GLU A 167 21.28 -9.75 -4.12
C GLU A 167 20.25 -10.70 -4.71
N VAL A 168 20.72 -11.76 -5.35
CA VAL A 168 19.90 -12.86 -5.86
C VAL A 168 20.48 -14.17 -5.36
N ASN A 169 19.68 -15.00 -4.72
CA ASN A 169 20.09 -16.30 -4.21
C ASN A 169 19.09 -17.39 -4.63
N PHE A 170 19.60 -18.63 -4.74
CA PHE A 170 18.84 -19.81 -5.14
C PHE A 170 18.92 -20.88 -4.05
N HIS A 171 17.77 -21.45 -3.65
CA HIS A 171 17.72 -22.52 -2.68
C HIS A 171 16.44 -23.34 -2.84
N PRO A 172 16.48 -24.69 -2.66
CA PRO A 172 15.29 -25.56 -2.80
C PRO A 172 14.08 -25.14 -1.98
N SER A 173 14.29 -24.51 -0.82
CA SER A 173 13.20 -24.01 0.04
C SER A 173 12.29 -23.00 -0.63
N TYR A 174 12.73 -22.38 -1.72
CA TYR A 174 11.95 -21.38 -2.48
C TYR A 174 11.32 -21.96 -3.75
N ASN A 175 11.33 -23.28 -3.95
CA ASN A 175 10.67 -23.89 -5.11
C ASN A 175 9.15 -23.67 -5.11
N GLY A 176 8.52 -23.67 -3.93
CA GLY A 176 7.07 -23.48 -3.75
C GLY A 176 6.64 -22.02 -3.64
N ASN A 177 7.52 -21.13 -3.20
CA ASN A 177 7.28 -19.69 -3.14
C ASN A 177 8.60 -18.93 -3.13
N ILE A 178 8.65 -17.83 -3.86
CA ILE A 178 9.82 -16.96 -3.98
C ILE A 178 9.77 -15.82 -2.96
N LEU A 179 10.92 -15.21 -2.68
CA LEU A 179 10.95 -13.94 -1.95
C LEU A 179 11.36 -12.80 -2.90
N VAL A 180 10.52 -11.80 -2.97
CA VAL A 180 10.77 -10.56 -3.70
C VAL A 180 10.70 -9.42 -2.69
N ASN A 181 11.87 -8.97 -2.23
CA ASN A 181 11.95 -7.83 -1.33
C ASN A 181 12.50 -6.65 -2.12
N ALA A 182 11.68 -5.62 -2.24
CA ALA A 182 12.07 -4.39 -2.88
C ALA A 182 12.36 -3.32 -1.82
N MET A 183 13.39 -2.51 -2.05
CA MET A 183 13.76 -1.39 -1.19
C MET A 183 13.93 -0.14 -2.03
N THR A 184 13.46 0.99 -1.53
CA THR A 184 13.72 2.31 -2.13
C THR A 184 14.33 3.24 -1.09
N VAL A 185 15.25 4.06 -1.55
CA VAL A 185 15.85 5.16 -0.79
C VAL A 185 15.53 6.48 -1.49
N GLY A 186 15.10 7.45 -0.72
CA GLY A 186 14.89 8.83 -1.16
C GLY A 186 15.64 9.82 -0.28
N ILE A 187 15.76 11.05 -0.75
CA ILE A 187 16.43 12.16 -0.04
C ILE A 187 15.42 13.29 0.16
N ALA A 188 15.44 13.86 1.35
CA ALA A 188 14.62 15.03 1.71
C ALA A 188 15.39 15.96 2.65
N LYS A 189 14.87 17.19 2.84
CA LYS A 189 15.29 18.05 3.95
C LYS A 189 14.59 17.62 5.23
N LYS A 190 15.30 17.59 6.33
CA LYS A 190 14.81 17.14 7.64
C LYS A 190 13.57 17.89 8.11
N GLU A 191 13.50 19.18 7.83
CA GLU A 191 12.36 20.04 8.19
C GLU A 191 11.16 19.93 7.22
N LYS A 192 11.27 19.12 6.14
CA LYS A 192 10.24 18.95 5.11
C LYS A 192 9.72 17.52 4.99
N ILE A 193 9.65 16.81 6.11
CA ILE A 193 9.05 15.47 6.17
C ILE A 193 7.54 15.61 6.37
N PHE A 194 6.79 14.85 5.60
CA PHE A 194 5.32 14.75 5.68
C PHE A 194 4.90 13.49 6.43
N TYR A 195 3.77 13.57 7.09
CA TYR A 195 3.23 12.49 7.92
C TYR A 195 1.78 12.18 7.53
N SER A 196 1.29 11.04 7.99
CA SER A 196 -0.05 10.55 7.64
C SER A 196 -1.13 10.87 8.67
N ALA A 197 -0.82 11.49 9.80
CA ALA A 197 -1.79 11.81 10.85
C ALA A 197 -2.77 12.90 10.41
N ALA A 198 -4.05 12.53 10.17
CA ALA A 198 -5.10 13.49 9.83
C ALA A 198 -5.38 14.45 10.99
N ALA A 199 -5.57 15.73 10.70
CA ALA A 199 -5.86 16.74 11.70
C ALA A 199 -6.87 17.79 11.19
N GLY A 200 -7.54 18.48 12.11
CA GLY A 200 -8.50 19.53 11.82
C GLY A 200 -9.88 19.02 11.41
N ILE A 201 -10.85 19.09 12.35
CA ILE A 201 -12.23 18.69 12.08
C ILE A 201 -12.81 19.60 10.99
N GLY A 202 -13.38 19.00 9.93
CA GLY A 202 -13.95 19.72 8.78
C GLY A 202 -12.94 19.98 7.65
N ASN A 203 -11.68 19.62 7.79
CA ASN A 203 -10.70 19.74 6.72
C ASN A 203 -11.02 18.80 5.56
N PRO A 204 -10.78 19.24 4.30
CA PRO A 204 -11.10 18.44 3.14
C PRO A 204 -10.20 17.21 3.01
N VAL A 205 -10.84 16.07 2.82
CA VAL A 205 -10.19 14.81 2.45
C VAL A 205 -10.22 14.69 0.94
N VAL A 206 -9.07 14.40 0.33
CA VAL A 206 -8.90 14.44 -1.12
C VAL A 206 -8.32 13.13 -1.63
N TYR A 207 -9.00 12.56 -2.62
CA TYR A 207 -8.51 11.45 -3.43
C TYR A 207 -7.75 11.99 -4.64
N VAL A 208 -6.55 11.45 -4.92
CA VAL A 208 -5.74 11.84 -6.09
C VAL A 208 -5.08 10.63 -6.75
N GLY A 209 -4.79 10.74 -8.05
CA GLY A 209 -4.05 9.73 -8.82
C GLY A 209 -4.91 8.99 -9.84
N SER A 210 -4.73 7.68 -9.95
CA SER A 210 -5.47 6.81 -10.87
C SER A 210 -6.93 6.62 -10.48
N LYS A 211 -7.77 6.22 -11.45
CA LYS A 211 -9.14 5.77 -11.18
C LYS A 211 -9.15 4.40 -10.50
N THR A 212 -10.10 4.22 -9.60
CA THR A 212 -10.32 2.95 -8.91
C THR A 212 -10.96 1.91 -9.83
N GLY A 213 -10.35 0.74 -9.91
CA GLY A 213 -10.86 -0.47 -10.58
C GLY A 213 -11.13 -1.61 -9.59
N ARG A 214 -11.42 -2.81 -10.11
CA ARG A 214 -11.64 -4.02 -9.30
C ARG A 214 -10.35 -4.81 -9.04
N ASP A 215 -9.20 -4.18 -9.12
CA ASP A 215 -7.91 -4.83 -8.94
C ASP A 215 -7.61 -5.06 -7.46
N GLY A 216 -6.99 -6.19 -7.16
CA GLY A 216 -6.44 -6.47 -5.85
C GLY A 216 -7.46 -6.58 -4.71
N ILE A 217 -8.76 -6.70 -4.98
CA ILE A 217 -9.76 -6.91 -3.93
C ILE A 217 -9.41 -8.21 -3.20
N HIS A 218 -9.23 -8.12 -1.85
CA HIS A 218 -8.66 -9.16 -0.99
C HIS A 218 -7.16 -9.46 -1.20
N GLY A 219 -6.41 -8.64 -1.88
CA GLY A 219 -4.96 -8.81 -2.09
C GLY A 219 -4.18 -8.91 -0.78
N ALA A 220 -4.43 -8.02 0.17
CA ALA A 220 -3.81 -8.04 1.50
C ALA A 220 -4.15 -9.32 2.29
N THR A 221 -5.38 -9.83 2.18
CA THR A 221 -5.79 -11.09 2.80
C THR A 221 -5.09 -12.27 2.14
N MET A 222 -5.00 -12.29 0.81
CA MET A 222 -4.25 -13.31 0.07
C MET A 222 -2.76 -13.32 0.45
N ALA A 223 -2.14 -12.16 0.60
CA ALA A 223 -0.73 -12.04 0.99
C ALA A 223 -0.44 -12.63 2.38
N SER A 224 -1.46 -12.77 3.22
CA SER A 224 -1.36 -13.36 4.57
C SER A 224 -1.74 -14.85 4.63
N ALA A 225 -2.24 -15.43 3.52
CA ALA A 225 -2.68 -16.82 3.47
C ALA A 225 -1.50 -17.80 3.23
N GLU A 226 -1.69 -19.07 3.60
CA GLU A 226 -0.78 -20.13 3.18
C GLU A 226 -0.89 -20.38 1.68
N PHE A 227 0.22 -20.75 1.05
CA PHE A 227 0.27 -21.02 -0.38
C PHE A 227 -0.26 -22.45 -0.64
N ASP A 228 -1.15 -22.57 -1.61
CA ASP A 228 -1.72 -23.84 -2.08
C ASP A 228 -1.55 -23.99 -3.60
N ASP A 229 -1.91 -25.17 -4.13
CA ASP A 229 -1.76 -25.50 -5.55
C ASP A 229 -2.76 -24.76 -6.46
N ASP A 230 -3.78 -24.07 -5.90
CA ASP A 230 -4.84 -23.35 -6.63
C ASP A 230 -4.46 -21.88 -6.92
N SER A 231 -3.16 -21.59 -7.01
CA SER A 231 -2.63 -20.21 -7.16
C SER A 231 -3.04 -19.53 -8.47
N GLU A 232 -3.39 -20.27 -9.54
CA GLU A 232 -3.81 -19.68 -10.81
C GLU A 232 -5.18 -18.99 -10.72
N ASP A 233 -6.07 -19.50 -9.86
CA ASP A 233 -7.39 -18.90 -9.65
C ASP A 233 -7.32 -17.58 -8.88
N LYS A 234 -6.15 -17.27 -8.28
CA LYS A 234 -5.90 -16.04 -7.50
C LYS A 234 -5.37 -14.86 -8.33
N LYS A 235 -5.19 -15.01 -9.65
CA LYS A 235 -4.72 -13.93 -10.55
C LYS A 235 -5.51 -12.62 -10.43
N PRO A 236 -6.85 -12.62 -10.30
CA PRO A 236 -7.62 -11.38 -10.15
C PRO A 236 -7.32 -10.60 -8.86
N THR A 237 -6.68 -11.22 -7.86
CA THR A 237 -6.29 -10.56 -6.61
C THR A 237 -4.93 -9.87 -6.70
N VAL A 238 -4.17 -10.05 -7.80
CA VAL A 238 -2.90 -9.38 -8.03
C VAL A 238 -3.16 -7.98 -8.57
N GLN A 239 -2.47 -7.01 -7.98
CA GLN A 239 -2.53 -5.62 -8.41
C GLN A 239 -1.82 -5.45 -9.77
N VAL A 240 -2.25 -4.45 -10.54
CA VAL A 240 -1.62 -4.04 -11.81
C VAL A 240 -1.03 -2.65 -11.63
N GLY A 241 0.28 -2.52 -11.80
CA GLY A 241 0.99 -1.26 -11.68
C GLY A 241 1.11 -0.50 -13.01
N ASP A 242 0.97 0.82 -12.95
CA ASP A 242 1.22 1.75 -14.05
C ASP A 242 2.33 2.75 -13.69
N PRO A 243 3.60 2.41 -13.99
CA PRO A 243 4.73 3.25 -13.61
C PRO A 243 4.72 4.62 -14.29
N PHE A 244 4.05 4.79 -15.43
CA PHE A 244 3.92 6.09 -16.08
C PHE A 244 3.00 7.01 -15.25
N THR A 245 1.84 6.51 -14.84
CA THR A 245 0.94 7.27 -13.96
C THR A 245 1.58 7.54 -12.59
N GLU A 246 2.35 6.59 -12.05
CA GLU A 246 3.08 6.83 -10.79
C GLU A 246 4.15 7.91 -10.93
N LYS A 247 4.83 7.99 -12.09
CA LYS A 247 5.77 9.09 -12.37
C LYS A 247 5.07 10.45 -12.32
N LEU A 248 3.89 10.55 -12.92
CA LEU A 248 3.11 11.79 -12.88
C LEU A 248 2.65 12.12 -11.45
N LEU A 249 2.20 11.10 -10.71
CA LEU A 249 1.76 11.23 -9.32
C LEU A 249 2.89 11.71 -8.40
N LEU A 250 4.09 11.13 -8.54
CA LEU A 250 5.28 11.56 -7.81
C LEU A 250 5.57 13.04 -8.03
N GLU A 251 5.60 13.49 -9.29
CA GLU A 251 5.90 14.88 -9.59
C GLU A 251 4.80 15.82 -9.09
N ALA A 252 3.52 15.44 -9.22
CA ALA A 252 2.39 16.22 -8.71
C ALA A 252 2.43 16.35 -7.18
N CYS A 253 2.69 15.25 -6.46
CA CYS A 253 2.81 15.27 -5.00
C CYS A 253 3.97 16.14 -4.54
N LEU A 254 5.17 15.98 -5.12
CA LEU A 254 6.32 16.80 -4.76
C LEU A 254 6.16 18.28 -5.17
N GLU A 255 5.35 18.59 -6.18
CA GLU A 255 4.99 19.96 -6.52
C GLU A 255 4.04 20.56 -5.47
N LEU A 256 2.96 19.83 -5.10
CA LEU A 256 2.00 20.27 -4.08
C LEU A 256 2.65 20.44 -2.69
N MET A 257 3.62 19.61 -2.34
CA MET A 257 4.34 19.68 -1.06
C MET A 257 5.14 20.98 -0.88
N LYS A 258 5.37 21.74 -1.94
CA LYS A 258 6.04 23.06 -1.85
C LYS A 258 5.08 24.20 -1.48
N GLU A 259 3.77 23.94 -1.51
CA GLU A 259 2.71 24.96 -1.42
C GLU A 259 2.09 25.09 -0.02
N GLU A 260 2.62 24.40 0.98
CA GLU A 260 2.07 24.39 2.35
C GLU A 260 0.56 24.10 2.39
N ALA A 261 0.13 23.11 1.60
CA ALA A 261 -1.28 22.77 1.43
C ALA A 261 -1.67 21.45 2.10
N ILE A 262 -0.70 20.58 2.39
CA ILE A 262 -0.92 19.22 2.88
C ILE A 262 -0.78 19.18 4.39
N ILE A 263 -1.84 18.75 5.07
CA ILE A 263 -1.84 18.44 6.51
C ILE A 263 -1.38 17.02 6.74
N ALA A 264 -1.93 16.07 5.95
CA ALA A 264 -1.61 14.66 6.03
C ALA A 264 -1.68 14.02 4.65
N ILE A 265 -0.87 13.00 4.42
CA ILE A 265 -0.84 12.25 3.17
C ILE A 265 -0.53 10.78 3.43
N GLN A 266 -1.24 9.90 2.72
CA GLN A 266 -1.08 8.45 2.78
C GLN A 266 -1.24 7.86 1.39
N ASP A 267 -0.44 6.86 1.03
CA ASP A 267 -0.68 6.09 -0.19
C ASP A 267 -1.85 5.10 -0.01
N MET A 268 -2.42 4.68 -1.11
CA MET A 268 -3.42 3.61 -1.14
C MET A 268 -2.76 2.33 -1.65
N GLY A 269 -2.00 1.68 -0.79
CA GLY A 269 -1.36 0.38 -1.04
C GLY A 269 -2.29 -0.78 -0.74
N ALA A 270 -1.85 -1.70 0.14
CA ALA A 270 -2.66 -2.82 0.61
C ALA A 270 -3.97 -2.33 1.26
N ALA A 271 -5.07 -3.01 0.95
CA ALA A 271 -6.43 -2.63 1.35
C ALA A 271 -6.88 -1.22 0.90
N GLY A 272 -6.15 -0.56 0.04
CA GLY A 272 -6.51 0.65 -0.69
C GLY A 272 -7.07 1.80 0.15
N LEU A 273 -8.31 2.23 -0.17
CA LEU A 273 -8.97 3.32 0.55
C LEU A 273 -9.28 2.98 2.02
N THR A 274 -9.48 1.70 2.33
CA THR A 274 -9.72 1.24 3.71
C THR A 274 -8.52 1.52 4.60
N SER A 275 -7.33 1.01 4.25
CA SER A 275 -6.14 1.18 5.08
C SER A 275 -5.72 2.64 5.18
N SER A 276 -5.65 3.35 4.05
CA SER A 276 -5.25 4.76 4.03
C SER A 276 -6.14 5.63 4.92
N SER A 277 -7.47 5.49 4.82
CA SER A 277 -8.40 6.28 5.60
C SER A 277 -8.34 5.95 7.11
N ILE A 278 -8.29 4.67 7.47
CA ILE A 278 -8.26 4.23 8.86
C ILE A 278 -6.93 4.60 9.53
N GLU A 279 -5.82 4.41 8.84
CA GLU A 279 -4.49 4.77 9.38
C GLU A 279 -4.37 6.26 9.63
N MET A 280 -4.77 7.10 8.65
CA MET A 280 -4.76 8.56 8.81
C MET A 280 -5.65 9.01 9.97
N ALA A 281 -6.87 8.48 10.07
CA ALA A 281 -7.81 8.79 11.14
C ALA A 281 -7.29 8.33 12.51
N SER A 282 -6.79 7.10 12.60
CA SER A 282 -6.27 6.53 13.85
C SER A 282 -5.06 7.30 14.37
N LYS A 283 -4.10 7.62 13.51
CA LYS A 283 -2.91 8.40 13.87
C LYS A 283 -3.27 9.82 14.32
N GLY A 284 -4.27 10.42 13.67
CA GLY A 284 -4.75 11.75 14.00
C GLY A 284 -5.75 11.82 15.17
N ASN A 285 -6.18 10.67 15.68
CA ASN A 285 -7.23 10.54 16.68
C ASN A 285 -8.53 11.29 16.28
N VAL A 286 -8.92 11.13 15.03
CA VAL A 286 -10.13 11.71 14.41
C VAL A 286 -10.91 10.65 13.63
N GLY A 287 -12.12 10.97 13.18
CA GLY A 287 -12.87 10.18 12.20
C GLY A 287 -12.75 10.78 10.81
N LEU A 288 -13.08 10.00 9.77
CA LEU A 288 -13.24 10.48 8.40
C LEU A 288 -14.67 10.22 7.92
N GLU A 289 -15.24 11.18 7.20
CA GLU A 289 -16.49 11.02 6.47
C GLU A 289 -16.17 11.05 4.97
N ILE A 290 -16.48 9.95 4.27
CA ILE A 290 -16.12 9.76 2.86
C ILE A 290 -17.38 9.53 2.03
N ASP A 291 -17.58 10.39 1.01
CA ASP A 291 -18.60 10.20 -0.02
C ASP A 291 -18.06 9.32 -1.16
N LEU A 292 -18.31 8.03 -1.09
CA LEU A 292 -17.83 7.06 -2.08
C LEU A 292 -18.38 7.29 -3.50
N THR A 293 -19.47 8.03 -3.66
CA THR A 293 -20.02 8.35 -4.99
C THR A 293 -19.11 9.27 -5.80
N LYS A 294 -18.18 9.94 -5.14
CA LYS A 294 -17.19 10.85 -5.74
C LYS A 294 -15.86 10.19 -6.08
N VAL A 295 -15.64 8.97 -5.64
CA VAL A 295 -14.41 8.25 -5.99
C VAL A 295 -14.35 8.01 -7.49
N PRO A 296 -13.31 8.46 -8.19
CA PRO A 296 -13.14 8.23 -9.62
C PRO A 296 -13.06 6.74 -9.93
N MET A 297 -13.96 6.23 -10.78
CA MET A 297 -14.06 4.82 -11.11
C MET A 297 -13.58 4.53 -12.54
N ARG A 298 -12.78 3.47 -12.71
CA ARG A 298 -12.41 2.90 -14.01
C ARG A 298 -13.45 1.88 -14.49
N ALA A 299 -14.04 1.14 -13.54
CA ALA A 299 -15.08 0.16 -13.81
C ALA A 299 -16.47 0.72 -13.45
N SER A 300 -17.50 0.42 -14.26
CA SER A 300 -18.87 0.84 -13.99
C SER A 300 -19.50 0.05 -12.84
N ASN A 301 -20.44 0.67 -12.14
CA ASN A 301 -21.27 0.03 -11.11
C ASN A 301 -20.48 -0.63 -9.97
N MET A 302 -19.39 -0.02 -9.53
CA MET A 302 -18.67 -0.50 -8.35
C MET A 302 -19.51 -0.25 -7.09
N THR A 303 -19.56 -1.28 -6.24
CA THR A 303 -20.21 -1.22 -4.93
C THR A 303 -19.33 -0.51 -3.91
N ALA A 304 -19.91 -0.10 -2.76
CA ALA A 304 -19.14 0.46 -1.64
C ALA A 304 -18.06 -0.53 -1.14
N TYR A 305 -18.39 -1.82 -1.11
CA TYR A 305 -17.46 -2.90 -0.78
C TYR A 305 -16.24 -2.90 -1.71
N GLU A 306 -16.46 -2.91 -3.02
CA GLU A 306 -15.40 -2.92 -4.02
C GLU A 306 -14.55 -1.62 -3.98
N LEU A 307 -15.18 -0.45 -3.77
CA LEU A 307 -14.47 0.83 -3.67
C LEU A 307 -13.55 0.91 -2.45
N MET A 308 -14.03 0.42 -1.31
CA MET A 308 -13.24 0.44 -0.06
C MET A 308 -12.08 -0.56 -0.10
N LEU A 309 -12.25 -1.71 -0.75
CA LEU A 309 -11.28 -2.81 -0.72
C LEU A 309 -10.41 -2.94 -1.97
N SER A 310 -10.67 -2.13 -3.01
CA SER A 310 -9.84 -2.11 -4.20
C SER A 310 -8.42 -1.67 -3.86
N GLU A 311 -7.44 -2.43 -4.35
CA GLU A 311 -6.02 -2.11 -4.25
C GLU A 311 -5.45 -1.60 -5.59
N SER A 312 -6.28 -0.91 -6.41
CA SER A 312 -5.78 -0.19 -7.58
C SER A 312 -4.62 0.70 -7.16
N GLN A 313 -3.54 0.63 -7.92
CA GLN A 313 -2.29 1.30 -7.59
C GLN A 313 -2.31 2.78 -7.99
N GLU A 314 -1.23 3.51 -7.72
CA GLU A 314 -1.00 4.91 -8.10
C GLU A 314 -2.10 5.86 -7.61
N ARG A 315 -2.52 5.67 -6.34
CA ARG A 315 -3.53 6.52 -5.67
C ARG A 315 -3.01 7.00 -4.32
N MET A 316 -3.39 8.22 -3.94
CA MET A 316 -3.07 8.81 -2.64
C MET A 316 -4.33 9.39 -2.00
N LEU A 317 -4.37 9.36 -0.67
CA LEU A 317 -5.34 10.08 0.14
C LEU A 317 -4.64 11.22 0.88
N MET A 318 -5.22 12.41 0.85
CA MET A 318 -4.66 13.59 1.50
C MET A 318 -5.70 14.29 2.35
N VAL A 319 -5.26 14.96 3.41
CA VAL A 319 -6.01 15.99 4.10
C VAL A 319 -5.34 17.32 3.80
N LEU A 320 -6.10 18.27 3.26
CA LEU A 320 -5.57 19.57 2.88
C LEU A 320 -5.98 20.66 3.87
N GLU A 321 -5.21 21.74 3.88
CA GLU A 321 -5.60 22.99 4.49
C GLU A 321 -6.84 23.56 3.79
N PRO A 322 -7.83 24.07 4.54
CA PRO A 322 -9.05 24.63 3.96
C PRO A 322 -8.76 25.74 2.95
N GLY A 323 -9.43 25.70 1.79
CA GLY A 323 -9.27 26.68 0.72
C GLY A 323 -8.10 26.41 -0.24
N LYS A 324 -7.34 25.33 -0.04
CA LYS A 324 -6.24 24.92 -0.92
C LYS A 324 -6.68 23.95 -2.03
N GLU A 325 -7.94 23.49 -2.03
CA GLU A 325 -8.45 22.46 -2.94
C GLU A 325 -8.34 22.86 -4.41
N SER A 326 -8.67 24.11 -4.74
CA SER A 326 -8.62 24.60 -6.12
C SER A 326 -7.19 24.65 -6.66
N MET A 327 -6.24 25.06 -5.84
CA MET A 327 -4.82 25.11 -6.21
C MET A 327 -4.28 23.68 -6.39
N ALA A 328 -4.55 22.79 -5.44
CA ALA A 328 -4.17 21.40 -5.54
C ALA A 328 -4.78 20.72 -6.79
N ARG A 329 -6.07 20.90 -7.04
CA ARG A 329 -6.74 20.41 -8.26
C ARG A 329 -6.04 20.87 -9.55
N ASN A 330 -5.58 22.11 -9.62
CA ASN A 330 -4.86 22.61 -10.80
C ASN A 330 -3.51 21.93 -11.00
N ILE A 331 -2.81 21.61 -9.91
CA ILE A 331 -1.55 20.86 -9.97
C ILE A 331 -1.80 19.44 -10.51
N PHE A 332 -2.75 18.70 -9.92
CA PHE A 332 -3.04 17.33 -10.39
C PHE A 332 -3.58 17.31 -11.82
N LYS A 333 -4.42 18.27 -12.21
CA LYS A 333 -4.90 18.42 -13.58
C LYS A 333 -3.77 18.71 -14.58
N LYS A 334 -2.77 19.49 -14.19
CA LYS A 334 -1.57 19.75 -15.01
C LYS A 334 -0.83 18.44 -15.34
N TRP A 335 -0.83 17.49 -14.37
CA TRP A 335 -0.18 16.19 -14.49
C TRP A 335 -1.13 15.10 -15.01
N ASP A 336 -2.32 15.45 -15.54
CA ASP A 336 -3.33 14.51 -16.07
C ASP A 336 -3.78 13.44 -15.08
N LEU A 337 -3.96 13.83 -13.82
CA LEU A 337 -4.37 12.97 -12.72
C LEU A 337 -5.75 13.33 -12.19
N GLU A 338 -6.46 12.33 -11.66
CA GLU A 338 -7.74 12.55 -10.97
C GLU A 338 -7.51 13.31 -9.66
N PHE A 339 -8.50 14.14 -9.30
CA PHE A 339 -8.54 14.89 -8.06
C PHE A 339 -9.99 15.09 -7.62
N GLU A 340 -10.38 14.46 -6.52
CA GLU A 340 -11.73 14.60 -5.96
C GLU A 340 -11.72 14.87 -4.45
N VAL A 341 -12.63 15.78 -4.05
CA VAL A 341 -12.84 16.13 -2.64
C VAL A 341 -13.97 15.28 -2.08
#